data_a9ed0a22e82a7d653ca428ed4c7b1716
#
_entry.id   a9ed0a22e82a7d653ca428ed4c7b1716
#
_cell.length_a   1.000
_cell.length_b   1.000
_cell.length_c   1.000
_cell.angle_alpha   90.00
_cell.angle_beta   90.00
_cell.angle_gamma   90.00
#
_symmetry.space_group_name_H-M   'P 1'
#
loop_
_entity.id
_entity.type
_entity.pdbx_description
1 polymer ?
#
loop_
_entity_poly.entity_id
_entity_poly.type
_entity_poly.pdbx_seq_one_letter_code
_entity_poly.pdbx_strand_id
1 'polypeptide(L)'
;MLLTALGEGPVSAFLAADLAASGVRVLDATALAAPSTESTEADDHPATPEQRDAAPASSPASSPAGREPAVSSIIEHPSGRMVASTNARLDADAGRVAAHLPERVGAVLIDGHNPALAYAALTLGVPKVDGEDPFAQLEARPPHPRILDGGSWKEWLTPLLGFVDIAVVSEDFAPPLMARPDGAQVAEFLRGFGITRTVRTRGDRSVQYWWDGATGEVPVEAVPEASTLGAGDAFHGAFTWAIERGGDSDPEGLIRFASAVAAVSVSSFGTRQWLASPSLLELVRGW
;
A
#
# COMPACT_ATOMS: atom_id res chain seq x y z
N MET A 1 -1.52 -9.08 -10.67
CA MET A 1 -2.31 -7.95 -11.22
C MET A 1 -2.16 -6.77 -10.29
N LEU A 2 -2.07 -5.56 -10.82
CA LEU A 2 -2.01 -4.31 -10.08
C LEU A 2 -3.21 -3.44 -10.45
N LEU A 3 -3.99 -3.03 -9.46
CA LEU A 3 -5.06 -2.04 -9.59
C LEU A 3 -4.52 -0.71 -9.06
N THR A 4 -4.40 0.29 -9.91
CA THR A 4 -3.75 1.56 -9.56
C THR A 4 -4.27 2.71 -10.43
N ALA A 5 -3.86 3.93 -10.13
CA ALA A 5 -3.96 5.08 -11.01
C ALA A 5 -2.55 5.40 -11.53
N LEU A 6 -2.33 5.31 -12.83
CA LEU A 6 -1.05 5.64 -13.48
C LEU A 6 -1.00 7.08 -13.96
N GLY A 7 -2.14 7.67 -14.26
CA GLY A 7 -2.21 8.99 -14.87
C GLY A 7 -1.89 8.99 -16.36
N GLU A 8 -1.53 10.15 -16.87
CA GLU A 8 -1.23 10.39 -18.28
C GLU A 8 0.21 10.89 -18.44
N GLY A 9 0.74 10.78 -19.65
CA GLY A 9 2.05 11.33 -20.01
C GLY A 9 3.18 10.31 -20.13
N PRO A 10 4.41 10.76 -20.39
CA PRO A 10 5.55 9.90 -20.66
C PRO A 10 5.95 9.01 -19.49
N VAL A 11 5.85 9.52 -18.25
CA VAL A 11 6.18 8.76 -17.04
C VAL A 11 5.17 7.63 -16.83
N SER A 12 3.88 7.88 -17.04
CA SER A 12 2.83 6.86 -16.96
C SER A 12 3.03 5.76 -18.00
N ALA A 13 3.35 6.14 -19.23
CA ALA A 13 3.64 5.19 -20.31
C ALA A 13 4.87 4.33 -20.00
N PHE A 14 5.93 4.94 -19.46
CA PHE A 14 7.12 4.22 -19.00
C PHE A 14 6.80 3.22 -17.90
N LEU A 15 6.06 3.63 -16.87
CA LEU A 15 5.66 2.76 -15.76
C LEU A 15 4.80 1.59 -16.24
N ALA A 16 3.84 1.84 -17.12
CA ALA A 16 3.01 0.79 -17.70
C ALA A 16 3.85 -0.25 -18.46
N ALA A 17 4.81 0.21 -19.26
CA ALA A 17 5.71 -0.66 -20.02
C ALA A 17 6.64 -1.48 -19.10
N ASP A 18 7.23 -0.86 -18.06
CA ASP A 18 8.11 -1.54 -17.09
C ASP A 18 7.35 -2.61 -16.30
N LEU A 19 6.14 -2.31 -15.84
CA LEU A 19 5.28 -3.27 -15.16
C LEU A 19 4.89 -4.44 -16.07
N ALA A 20 4.51 -4.15 -17.31
CA ALA A 20 4.17 -5.19 -18.28
C ALA A 20 5.38 -6.08 -18.62
N ALA A 21 6.58 -5.51 -18.78
CA ALA A 21 7.82 -6.25 -18.98
C ALA A 21 8.17 -7.17 -17.79
N SER A 22 7.75 -6.78 -16.58
CA SER A 22 7.87 -7.59 -15.37
C SER A 22 6.71 -8.60 -15.19
N GLY A 23 5.84 -8.79 -16.18
CA GLY A 23 4.71 -9.72 -16.13
C GLY A 23 3.52 -9.24 -15.30
N VAL A 24 3.50 -7.97 -14.90
CA VAL A 24 2.41 -7.39 -14.10
C VAL A 24 1.29 -6.90 -15.02
N ARG A 25 0.11 -7.51 -14.91
CA ARG A 25 -1.09 -6.97 -15.56
C ARG A 25 -1.58 -5.75 -14.76
N VAL A 26 -1.62 -4.59 -15.40
CA VAL A 26 -2.09 -3.33 -14.79
C VAL A 26 -3.54 -3.07 -15.19
N LEU A 27 -4.36 -2.70 -14.21
CA LEU A 27 -5.67 -2.07 -14.40
C LEU A 27 -5.55 -0.61 -13.97
N ASP A 28 -5.52 0.27 -14.96
CA ASP A 28 -5.41 1.71 -14.72
C ASP A 28 -6.80 2.31 -14.49
N ALA A 29 -7.04 2.71 -13.26
CA ALA A 29 -8.28 3.34 -12.80
C ALA A 29 -8.16 4.86 -12.65
N THR A 30 -7.22 5.50 -13.34
CA THR A 30 -7.10 6.96 -13.29
C THR A 30 -8.44 7.62 -13.62
N ALA A 31 -8.94 8.51 -12.77
CA ALA A 31 -10.17 9.24 -13.03
C ALA A 31 -10.00 10.18 -14.23
N LEU A 32 -11.03 10.26 -15.07
CA LEU A 32 -11.05 11.27 -16.15
C LEU A 32 -11.26 12.64 -15.51
N ALA A 33 -10.52 13.64 -16.01
CA ALA A 33 -10.79 15.02 -15.63
C ALA A 33 -12.25 15.35 -15.93
N ALA A 34 -12.96 15.90 -14.94
CA ALA A 34 -14.28 16.47 -15.21
C ALA A 34 -14.13 17.54 -16.30
N PRO A 35 -15.04 17.61 -17.28
CA PRO A 35 -15.01 18.70 -18.23
C PRO A 35 -15.04 20.01 -17.45
N SER A 36 -14.02 20.85 -17.65
CA SER A 36 -13.96 22.19 -17.07
C SER A 36 -15.20 22.96 -17.55
N THR A 37 -16.17 23.11 -16.68
CA THR A 37 -17.21 24.14 -16.85
C THR A 37 -16.48 25.46 -16.60
N GLU A 38 -16.00 26.12 -17.64
CA GLU A 38 -15.61 27.52 -17.57
C GLU A 38 -16.87 28.30 -17.15
N SER A 39 -16.99 28.56 -15.87
CA SER A 39 -17.89 29.60 -15.39
C SER A 39 -17.26 30.94 -15.74
N THR A 40 -17.61 31.46 -16.91
CA THR A 40 -17.49 32.86 -17.23
C THR A 40 -18.51 33.64 -16.39
N GLU A 41 -18.20 33.88 -15.15
CA GLU A 41 -18.78 34.99 -14.38
C GLU A 41 -17.62 35.92 -14.04
N ALA A 42 -17.45 36.92 -14.92
CA ALA A 42 -16.68 38.11 -14.64
C ALA A 42 -17.51 38.96 -13.67
N ASP A 43 -17.26 38.83 -12.39
CA ASP A 43 -17.77 39.77 -11.37
C ASP A 43 -16.83 40.97 -11.34
N ASP A 44 -17.20 42.02 -12.11
CA ASP A 44 -16.55 43.31 -12.19
C ASP A 44 -16.99 44.15 -10.96
N HIS A 45 -16.26 43.98 -9.81
CA HIS A 45 -16.40 44.87 -8.68
C HIS A 45 -15.08 45.62 -8.44
N PRO A 46 -15.07 46.98 -8.49
CA PRO A 46 -13.85 47.78 -8.27
C PRO A 46 -13.46 47.73 -6.78
N ALA A 47 -12.28 47.18 -6.51
CA ALA A 47 -11.69 47.16 -5.18
C ALA A 47 -11.28 48.56 -4.70
N THR A 48 -11.75 48.97 -3.50
CA THR A 48 -11.30 50.13 -2.79
C THR A 48 -9.90 49.93 -2.17
N PRO A 49 -9.06 51.00 -2.10
CA PRO A 49 -7.63 50.86 -1.75
C PRO A 49 -7.35 51.04 -0.23
N GLU A 50 -8.03 50.29 0.65
CA GLU A 50 -7.71 50.29 2.10
C GLU A 50 -7.87 48.89 2.66
N GLN A 51 -6.95 47.99 2.38
CA GLN A 51 -6.67 46.77 3.16
C GLN A 51 -5.40 46.08 2.64
N ARG A 52 -4.28 46.76 2.78
CA ARG A 52 -2.96 46.14 2.60
C ARG A 52 -2.25 46.21 3.95
N ASP A 53 -2.57 45.29 4.85
CA ASP A 53 -1.62 44.85 5.88
C ASP A 53 -2.15 43.56 6.52
N ALA A 54 -1.25 42.59 6.65
CA ALA A 54 -1.45 41.26 7.22
C ALA A 54 -2.16 40.19 6.37
N ALA A 55 -1.47 39.72 5.33
CA ALA A 55 -1.76 38.39 4.81
C ALA A 55 -1.14 37.31 5.73
N PRO A 56 -1.94 36.36 6.31
CA PRO A 56 -1.38 35.18 6.90
C PRO A 56 -0.69 34.35 5.80
N ALA A 57 0.44 33.72 6.14
CA ALA A 57 1.20 32.87 5.24
C ALA A 57 0.25 31.93 4.50
N SER A 58 0.18 32.09 3.19
CA SER A 58 -0.63 31.28 2.31
C SER A 58 -0.26 29.80 2.51
N SER A 59 -1.23 29.00 2.94
CA SER A 59 -1.18 27.54 2.74
C SER A 59 -0.76 27.26 1.31
N PRO A 60 0.14 26.30 1.03
CA PRO A 60 0.52 26.01 -0.32
C PRO A 60 -0.76 25.70 -1.10
N ALA A 61 -1.02 26.51 -2.14
CA ALA A 61 -2.12 26.32 -3.06
C ALA A 61 -2.10 24.86 -3.50
N SER A 62 -3.23 24.17 -3.38
CA SER A 62 -3.42 22.85 -3.95
C SER A 62 -3.04 22.94 -5.42
N SER A 63 -1.90 22.34 -5.78
CA SER A 63 -1.53 22.18 -7.19
C SER A 63 -2.72 21.52 -7.89
N PRO A 64 -3.08 21.95 -9.11
CA PRO A 64 -4.13 21.28 -9.86
C PRO A 64 -3.78 19.79 -9.90
N ALA A 65 -4.77 18.92 -9.65
CA ALA A 65 -4.60 17.47 -9.62
C ALA A 65 -3.78 17.07 -10.85
N GLY A 66 -2.52 16.66 -10.61
CA GLY A 66 -1.59 16.39 -11.68
C GLY A 66 -2.08 15.18 -12.46
N ARG A 67 -2.01 15.24 -13.78
CA ARG A 67 -2.31 14.08 -14.62
C ARG A 67 -1.16 13.08 -14.63
N GLU A 68 -0.02 13.44 -14.10
CA GLU A 68 1.18 12.62 -14.04
C GLU A 68 1.38 12.00 -12.64
N PRO A 69 1.96 10.81 -12.55
CA PRO A 69 2.25 10.18 -11.27
C PRO A 69 3.31 10.96 -10.49
N ALA A 70 3.38 10.71 -9.19
CA ALA A 70 4.43 11.28 -8.37
C ALA A 70 5.81 10.79 -8.82
N VAL A 71 6.76 11.72 -8.93
CA VAL A 71 8.17 11.43 -9.20
C VAL A 71 8.97 11.80 -7.96
N SER A 72 9.76 10.85 -7.46
CA SER A 72 10.62 11.05 -6.31
C SER A 72 12.09 10.92 -6.69
N SER A 73 12.90 11.88 -6.28
CA SER A 73 14.36 11.79 -6.29
C SER A 73 14.83 11.33 -4.92
N ILE A 74 15.59 10.26 -4.87
CA ILE A 74 16.04 9.63 -3.64
C ILE A 74 17.57 9.65 -3.59
N ILE A 75 18.12 10.23 -2.53
CA ILE A 75 19.56 10.25 -2.26
C ILE A 75 19.80 9.39 -1.02
N GLU A 76 20.54 8.31 -1.21
CA GLU A 76 20.96 7.42 -0.12
C GLU A 76 22.38 7.83 0.34
N HIS A 77 22.56 7.92 1.66
CA HIS A 77 23.82 8.23 2.32
C HIS A 77 23.97 7.30 3.54
N PRO A 78 25.19 6.95 3.97
CA PRO A 78 25.40 6.08 5.12
C PRO A 78 24.70 6.52 6.42
N SER A 79 24.40 7.82 6.57
CA SER A 79 23.68 8.35 7.74
C SER A 79 22.18 8.47 7.55
N GLY A 80 21.62 8.07 6.42
CA GLY A 80 20.18 8.15 6.16
C GLY A 80 19.82 8.37 4.70
N ARG A 81 18.56 8.61 4.46
CA ARG A 81 17.99 8.81 3.13
C ARG A 81 17.24 10.13 3.04
N MET A 82 17.46 10.87 1.95
CA MET A 82 16.72 12.08 1.62
C MET A 82 15.80 11.78 0.43
N VAL A 83 14.54 12.18 0.52
CA VAL A 83 13.54 12.02 -0.53
C VAL A 83 12.96 13.39 -0.89
N ALA A 84 13.03 13.75 -2.16
CA ALA A 84 12.33 14.89 -2.72
C ALA A 84 11.28 14.37 -3.71
N SER A 85 10.01 14.66 -3.48
CA SER A 85 8.90 14.16 -4.29
C SER A 85 8.04 15.29 -4.82
N THR A 86 7.50 15.14 -6.02
CA THR A 86 6.48 16.05 -6.56
C THR A 86 5.17 15.96 -5.76
N ASN A 87 4.99 14.91 -4.94
CA ASN A 87 3.79 14.64 -4.15
C ASN A 87 2.49 14.68 -4.97
N ALA A 88 2.57 14.43 -6.28
CA ALA A 88 1.39 14.36 -7.12
C ALA A 88 0.46 13.27 -6.62
N ARG A 89 -0.83 13.56 -6.59
CA ARG A 89 -1.87 12.59 -6.27
C ARG A 89 -2.78 12.45 -7.47
N LEU A 90 -3.04 11.22 -7.84
CA LEU A 90 -3.94 10.88 -8.92
C LEU A 90 -5.27 10.46 -8.32
N ASP A 91 -6.34 11.06 -8.79
CA ASP A 91 -7.69 10.60 -8.49
C ASP A 91 -7.93 9.27 -9.22
N ALA A 92 -8.63 8.38 -8.57
CA ALA A 92 -8.95 7.08 -9.11
C ALA A 92 -10.46 6.80 -9.04
N ASP A 93 -10.96 6.17 -10.10
CA ASP A 93 -12.33 5.69 -10.21
C ASP A 93 -12.32 4.18 -10.47
N ALA A 94 -12.63 3.40 -9.45
CA ALA A 94 -12.71 1.94 -9.54
C ALA A 94 -13.81 1.47 -10.53
N GLY A 95 -14.84 2.27 -10.76
CA GLY A 95 -15.90 1.98 -11.70
C GLY A 95 -15.40 1.80 -13.13
N ARG A 96 -14.35 2.52 -13.51
CA ARG A 96 -13.74 2.43 -14.86
C ARG A 96 -13.17 1.05 -15.19
N VAL A 97 -12.75 0.32 -14.18
CA VAL A 97 -12.09 -0.98 -14.33
C VAL A 97 -12.95 -2.12 -13.77
N ALA A 98 -14.13 -1.84 -13.26
CA ALA A 98 -14.99 -2.82 -12.60
C ALA A 98 -15.26 -4.06 -13.46
N ALA A 99 -15.51 -3.88 -14.77
CA ALA A 99 -15.75 -4.97 -15.71
C ALA A 99 -14.49 -5.81 -16.04
N HIS A 100 -13.29 -5.31 -15.64
CA HIS A 100 -12.02 -5.96 -15.88
C HIS A 100 -11.41 -6.59 -14.63
N LEU A 101 -12.04 -6.37 -13.47
CA LEU A 101 -11.65 -7.02 -12.23
C LEU A 101 -11.89 -8.53 -12.36
N PRO A 102 -10.98 -9.37 -11.85
CA PRO A 102 -11.15 -10.81 -11.90
C PRO A 102 -12.26 -11.25 -10.95
N GLU A 103 -13.00 -12.27 -11.33
CA GLU A 103 -14.01 -12.87 -10.44
C GLU A 103 -13.39 -13.59 -9.24
N ARG A 104 -12.15 -14.06 -9.38
CA ARG A 104 -11.42 -14.81 -8.36
C ARG A 104 -9.96 -14.37 -8.30
N VAL A 105 -9.47 -14.26 -7.08
CA VAL A 105 -8.05 -13.98 -6.77
C VAL A 105 -7.58 -14.92 -5.67
N GLY A 106 -6.28 -15.17 -5.59
CA GLY A 106 -5.69 -16.00 -4.54
C GLY A 106 -5.46 -15.22 -3.24
N ALA A 107 -5.10 -13.94 -3.35
CA ALA A 107 -4.92 -13.02 -2.23
C ALA A 107 -5.09 -11.58 -2.72
N VAL A 108 -5.38 -10.66 -1.80
CA VAL A 108 -5.42 -9.21 -2.03
C VAL A 108 -4.44 -8.52 -1.11
N LEU A 109 -3.55 -7.71 -1.67
CA LEU A 109 -2.68 -6.81 -0.93
C LEU A 109 -3.11 -5.37 -1.24
N ILE A 110 -3.37 -4.59 -0.20
CA ILE A 110 -3.64 -3.15 -0.31
C ILE A 110 -2.53 -2.37 0.37
N ASP A 111 -2.20 -1.24 -0.21
CA ASP A 111 -1.35 -0.23 0.39
C ASP A 111 -2.17 0.95 0.95
N GLY A 112 -1.51 1.88 1.55
CA GLY A 112 -2.15 3.06 2.12
C GLY A 112 -2.24 4.25 1.14
N HIS A 113 -2.35 4.08 -0.19
CA HIS A 113 -2.25 5.21 -1.11
C HIS A 113 -3.57 5.65 -1.76
N ASN A 114 -4.48 4.74 -2.08
CA ASN A 114 -5.74 5.08 -2.73
C ASN A 114 -6.93 4.36 -2.09
N PRO A 115 -7.75 5.08 -1.27
CA PRO A 115 -8.85 4.46 -0.53
C PRO A 115 -9.94 3.86 -1.42
N ALA A 116 -10.25 4.48 -2.56
CA ALA A 116 -11.30 3.98 -3.45
C ALA A 116 -10.89 2.64 -4.10
N LEU A 117 -9.62 2.52 -4.53
CA LEU A 117 -9.10 1.30 -5.10
C LEU A 117 -8.90 0.22 -4.04
N ALA A 118 -8.44 0.59 -2.85
CA ALA A 118 -8.31 -0.32 -1.72
C ALA A 118 -9.67 -0.92 -1.34
N TYR A 119 -10.73 -0.11 -1.25
CA TYR A 119 -12.08 -0.61 -0.98
C TYR A 119 -12.57 -1.56 -2.07
N ALA A 120 -12.40 -1.21 -3.35
CA ALA A 120 -12.77 -2.06 -4.47
C ALA A 120 -12.05 -3.41 -4.44
N ALA A 121 -10.75 -3.42 -4.10
CA ALA A 121 -9.96 -4.64 -3.97
C ALA A 121 -10.40 -5.49 -2.77
N LEU A 122 -10.63 -4.88 -1.60
CA LEU A 122 -11.04 -5.57 -0.37
C LEU A 122 -12.44 -6.19 -0.46
N THR A 123 -13.31 -5.63 -1.29
CA THR A 123 -14.67 -6.15 -1.49
C THR A 123 -14.80 -7.11 -2.67
N LEU A 124 -13.69 -7.36 -3.38
CA LEU A 124 -13.67 -8.29 -4.51
C LEU A 124 -14.04 -9.71 -4.04
N GLY A 125 -14.94 -10.36 -4.76
CA GLY A 125 -15.34 -11.74 -4.48
C GLY A 125 -16.12 -11.95 -3.18
N VAL A 126 -16.55 -10.88 -2.50
CA VAL A 126 -17.48 -11.02 -1.37
C VAL A 126 -18.81 -11.57 -1.91
N PRO A 127 -19.28 -12.72 -1.39
CA PRO A 127 -20.53 -13.31 -1.88
C PRO A 127 -21.72 -12.40 -1.56
N LYS A 128 -22.67 -12.34 -2.47
CA LYS A 128 -23.96 -11.75 -2.17
C LYS A 128 -24.72 -12.71 -1.29
N VAL A 129 -25.21 -12.22 -0.17
CA VAL A 129 -26.01 -12.99 0.77
C VAL A 129 -27.48 -12.63 0.56
N ASP A 130 -28.26 -13.61 0.08
CA ASP A 130 -29.70 -13.49 -0.03
C ASP A 130 -30.33 -13.92 1.30
N GLY A 131 -31.15 -13.06 1.91
CA GLY A 131 -31.82 -13.40 3.17
C GLY A 131 -32.45 -12.19 3.86
N GLU A 132 -33.22 -12.46 4.93
CA GLU A 132 -33.88 -11.42 5.73
C GLU A 132 -32.98 -10.81 6.80
N ASP A 133 -31.78 -11.39 7.04
CA ASP A 133 -30.81 -10.88 8.01
C ASP A 133 -30.01 -9.71 7.41
N PRO A 134 -30.24 -8.47 7.88
CA PRO A 134 -29.54 -7.29 7.36
C PRO A 134 -28.03 -7.28 7.69
N PHE A 135 -27.57 -8.10 8.63
CA PHE A 135 -26.18 -8.18 9.04
C PHE A 135 -25.39 -9.25 8.27
N ALA A 136 -26.06 -10.26 7.70
CA ALA A 136 -25.40 -11.35 7.00
C ALA A 136 -24.48 -10.88 5.87
N GLN A 137 -24.85 -9.84 5.13
CA GLN A 137 -24.01 -9.26 4.08
C GLN A 137 -22.75 -8.57 4.66
N LEU A 138 -22.85 -7.97 5.85
CA LEU A 138 -21.71 -7.32 6.52
C LEU A 138 -20.70 -8.35 7.05
N GLU A 139 -21.19 -9.54 7.41
CA GLU A 139 -20.35 -10.64 7.89
C GLU A 139 -19.75 -11.47 6.75
N ALA A 140 -20.27 -11.33 5.54
CA ALA A 140 -19.79 -12.06 4.38
C ALA A 140 -18.30 -11.74 4.10
N ARG A 141 -17.49 -12.79 3.92
CA ARG A 141 -16.07 -12.68 3.63
C ARG A 141 -15.75 -13.33 2.29
N PRO A 142 -14.82 -12.78 1.51
CA PRO A 142 -14.33 -13.44 0.31
C PRO A 142 -13.52 -14.70 0.70
N PRO A 143 -13.37 -15.65 -0.23
CA PRO A 143 -12.64 -16.89 0.04
C PRO A 143 -11.11 -16.75 0.03
N HIS A 144 -10.59 -15.55 -0.12
CA HIS A 144 -9.15 -15.24 -0.18
C HIS A 144 -8.74 -14.25 0.92
N PRO A 145 -7.49 -14.31 1.41
CA PRO A 145 -6.99 -13.40 2.41
C PRO A 145 -6.81 -11.98 1.86
N ARG A 146 -7.08 -11.00 2.72
CA ARG A 146 -6.92 -9.56 2.45
C ARG A 146 -5.88 -9.00 3.39
N ILE A 147 -4.76 -8.58 2.81
CA ILE A 147 -3.56 -8.18 3.52
C ILE A 147 -3.38 -6.66 3.39
N LEU A 148 -3.08 -6.00 4.51
CA LEU A 148 -2.71 -4.59 4.56
C LEU A 148 -1.18 -4.47 4.57
N ASP A 149 -0.63 -3.71 3.63
CA ASP A 149 0.68 -3.08 3.74
C ASP A 149 0.54 -1.78 4.55
N GLY A 150 0.95 -1.85 5.82
CA GLY A 150 0.85 -0.77 6.77
C GLY A 150 2.21 -0.10 7.03
N GLY A 151 2.79 0.62 6.06
CA GLY A 151 4.04 1.36 6.28
C GLY A 151 3.86 2.43 7.36
N SER A 152 3.16 3.52 7.07
CA SER A 152 2.79 4.55 8.04
C SER A 152 1.29 4.69 8.16
N TRP A 153 0.81 5.12 9.33
CA TRP A 153 -0.61 5.37 9.54
C TRP A 153 -1.14 6.44 8.58
N LYS A 154 -2.34 6.19 8.06
CA LYS A 154 -3.13 7.16 7.29
C LYS A 154 -4.56 7.16 7.81
N GLU A 155 -5.13 8.34 8.06
CA GLU A 155 -6.46 8.48 8.70
C GLU A 155 -7.58 7.75 7.95
N TRP A 156 -7.51 7.72 6.64
CA TRP A 156 -8.50 7.05 5.81
C TRP A 156 -8.41 5.51 5.81
N LEU A 157 -7.42 4.91 6.49
CA LEU A 157 -7.37 3.45 6.69
C LEU A 157 -8.47 2.98 7.64
N THR A 158 -8.88 3.81 8.62
CA THR A 158 -9.85 3.41 9.65
C THR A 158 -11.09 2.70 9.08
N PRO A 159 -11.83 3.23 8.08
CA PRO A 159 -13.01 2.55 7.56
C PRO A 159 -12.69 1.27 6.77
N LEU A 160 -11.45 1.05 6.38
CA LEU A 160 -11.03 -0.13 5.63
C LEU A 160 -10.56 -1.28 6.51
N LEU A 161 -10.15 -1.00 7.76
CA LEU A 161 -9.58 -2.02 8.65
C LEU A 161 -10.55 -3.19 8.90
N GLY A 162 -11.86 -2.93 8.99
CA GLY A 162 -12.86 -3.99 9.15
C GLY A 162 -12.94 -5.00 7.98
N PHE A 163 -12.32 -4.70 6.84
CA PHE A 163 -12.24 -5.60 5.68
C PHE A 163 -10.90 -6.34 5.59
N VAL A 164 -9.92 -6.03 6.45
CA VAL A 164 -8.58 -6.62 6.43
C VAL A 164 -8.58 -7.88 7.30
N ASP A 165 -7.92 -8.95 6.82
CA ASP A 165 -7.75 -10.19 7.56
C ASP A 165 -6.37 -10.27 8.23
N ILE A 166 -5.35 -9.72 7.59
CA ILE A 166 -3.96 -9.75 8.06
C ILE A 166 -3.34 -8.36 7.88
N ALA A 167 -2.75 -7.80 8.92
CA ALA A 167 -2.00 -6.56 8.85
C ALA A 167 -0.50 -6.82 8.93
N VAL A 168 0.23 -6.45 7.89
CA VAL A 168 1.69 -6.41 7.88
C VAL A 168 2.11 -4.95 7.97
N VAL A 169 2.61 -4.53 9.13
CA VAL A 169 2.89 -3.13 9.43
C VAL A 169 4.35 -2.90 9.71
N SER A 170 4.83 -1.68 9.49
CA SER A 170 6.19 -1.28 9.90
C SER A 170 6.19 -0.81 11.36
N GLU A 171 7.39 -0.59 11.90
CA GLU A 171 7.54 0.02 13.22
C GLU A 171 7.05 1.49 13.26
N ASP A 172 6.96 2.13 12.10
CA ASP A 172 6.47 3.51 11.95
C ASP A 172 4.93 3.60 11.89
N PHE A 173 4.25 2.46 11.92
CA PHE A 173 2.79 2.43 11.94
C PHE A 173 2.27 2.86 13.31
N ALA A 174 1.88 4.12 13.41
CA ALA A 174 1.40 4.74 14.64
C ALA A 174 -0.07 5.16 14.51
N PRO A 175 -1.03 4.36 14.98
CA PRO A 175 -2.45 4.72 15.01
C PRO A 175 -2.71 6.01 15.80
N PRO A 176 -3.89 6.65 15.63
CA PRO A 176 -4.23 7.87 16.34
C PRO A 176 -4.05 7.73 17.86
N LEU A 177 -3.57 8.80 18.50
CA LEU A 177 -3.29 8.88 19.93
C LEU A 177 -2.11 8.02 20.43
N MET A 178 -1.39 7.36 19.53
CA MET A 178 -0.20 6.57 19.85
C MET A 178 1.03 7.24 19.25
N ALA A 179 1.82 7.96 20.03
CA ALA A 179 2.99 8.67 19.50
C ALA A 179 4.15 7.74 19.09
N ARG A 180 4.36 6.67 19.84
CA ARG A 180 5.38 5.64 19.59
C ARG A 180 4.90 4.30 20.15
N PRO A 181 3.94 3.65 19.49
CA PRO A 181 3.39 2.41 20.03
C PRO A 181 4.42 1.29 19.95
N ASP A 182 4.40 0.42 20.95
CA ASP A 182 5.04 -0.88 20.81
C ASP A 182 4.18 -1.82 19.95
N GLY A 183 4.73 -2.98 19.62
CA GLY A 183 4.03 -3.91 18.74
C GLY A 183 2.74 -4.49 19.34
N ALA A 184 2.72 -4.70 20.66
CA ALA A 184 1.53 -5.23 21.34
C ALA A 184 0.37 -4.22 21.33
N GLN A 185 0.69 -2.94 21.51
CA GLN A 185 -0.30 -1.87 21.42
C GLN A 185 -0.89 -1.75 20.01
N VAL A 186 -0.06 -1.88 18.97
CA VAL A 186 -0.52 -1.89 17.57
C VAL A 186 -1.39 -3.10 17.29
N ALA A 187 -0.98 -4.29 17.71
CA ALA A 187 -1.75 -5.52 17.53
C ALA A 187 -3.11 -5.47 18.27
N GLU A 188 -3.13 -4.90 19.49
CA GLU A 188 -4.38 -4.69 20.24
C GLU A 188 -5.33 -3.71 19.54
N PHE A 189 -4.79 -2.60 19.02
CA PHE A 189 -5.57 -1.64 18.25
C PHE A 189 -6.21 -2.31 17.01
N LEU A 190 -5.42 -3.06 16.24
CA LEU A 190 -5.89 -3.77 15.04
C LEU A 190 -6.91 -4.86 15.38
N ARG A 191 -6.74 -5.55 16.53
CA ARG A 191 -7.71 -6.52 17.03
C ARG A 191 -9.07 -5.89 17.32
N GLY A 192 -9.13 -4.64 17.73
CA GLY A 192 -10.38 -3.87 17.87
C GLY A 192 -11.19 -3.76 16.57
N PHE A 193 -10.57 -3.98 15.40
CA PHE A 193 -11.22 -4.05 14.09
C PHE A 193 -11.45 -5.48 13.59
N GLY A 194 -11.16 -6.48 14.43
CA GLY A 194 -11.28 -7.90 14.08
C GLY A 194 -10.04 -8.50 13.42
N ILE A 195 -8.93 -7.75 13.30
CA ILE A 195 -7.67 -8.24 12.74
C ILE A 195 -6.89 -8.96 13.84
N THR A 196 -6.95 -10.29 13.86
CA THR A 196 -6.26 -11.13 14.85
C THR A 196 -4.85 -11.55 14.42
N ARG A 197 -4.44 -11.19 13.21
CA ARG A 197 -3.18 -11.54 12.57
C ARG A 197 -2.41 -10.31 12.19
N THR A 198 -1.37 -10.02 12.97
CA THR A 198 -0.51 -8.83 12.77
C THR A 198 0.94 -9.27 12.69
N VAL A 199 1.66 -8.77 11.70
CA VAL A 199 3.11 -8.88 11.55
C VAL A 199 3.69 -7.49 11.60
N ARG A 200 4.78 -7.28 12.35
CA ARG A 200 5.45 -5.98 12.48
C ARG A 200 6.91 -6.07 12.09
N THR A 201 7.26 -5.44 10.98
CA THR A 201 8.64 -5.33 10.49
C THR A 201 9.37 -4.19 11.21
N ARG A 202 10.70 -4.35 11.43
CA ARG A 202 11.53 -3.42 12.18
C ARG A 202 12.93 -3.24 11.57
N GLY A 203 12.98 -3.17 10.24
CA GLY A 203 14.24 -3.09 9.50
C GLY A 203 15.10 -4.36 9.66
N ASP A 204 16.30 -4.21 10.19
CA ASP A 204 17.27 -5.28 10.46
C ASP A 204 17.03 -6.06 11.76
N ARG A 205 16.02 -5.65 12.54
CA ARG A 205 15.65 -6.32 13.79
C ARG A 205 14.63 -7.41 13.54
N SER A 206 14.51 -8.35 14.49
CA SER A 206 13.52 -9.44 14.44
C SER A 206 12.12 -8.93 14.10
N VAL A 207 11.42 -9.64 13.22
CA VAL A 207 10.02 -9.37 12.87
C VAL A 207 9.14 -9.94 13.97
N GLN A 208 8.23 -9.13 14.51
CA GLN A 208 7.28 -9.52 15.53
C GLN A 208 5.99 -10.01 14.88
N TYR A 209 5.29 -10.96 15.53
CA TYR A 209 3.96 -11.35 15.10
C TYR A 209 3.00 -11.61 16.27
N TRP A 210 1.73 -11.37 16.01
CA TRP A 210 0.56 -11.72 16.80
C TRP A 210 -0.40 -12.43 15.85
N TRP A 211 -0.68 -13.72 16.14
CA TRP A 211 -1.37 -14.56 15.17
C TRP A 211 -2.35 -15.49 15.89
N ASP A 212 -3.64 -15.15 15.83
CA ASP A 212 -4.73 -15.94 16.44
C ASP A 212 -4.46 -16.33 17.90
N GLY A 213 -3.91 -15.40 18.67
CA GLY A 213 -3.58 -15.59 20.10
C GLY A 213 -2.14 -16.04 20.36
N ALA A 214 -1.41 -16.57 19.38
CA ALA A 214 0.01 -16.81 19.50
C ALA A 214 0.81 -15.52 19.27
N THR A 215 2.00 -15.43 19.87
CA THR A 215 2.93 -14.31 19.66
C THR A 215 4.35 -14.81 19.57
N GLY A 216 5.17 -14.13 18.81
CA GLY A 216 6.60 -14.48 18.70
C GLY A 216 7.40 -13.46 17.93
N GLU A 217 8.68 -13.78 17.75
CA GLU A 217 9.62 -13.00 16.94
C GLU A 217 10.43 -13.93 16.04
N VAL A 218 10.60 -13.51 14.79
CA VAL A 218 11.43 -14.21 13.81
C VAL A 218 12.67 -13.35 13.56
N PRO A 219 13.89 -13.88 13.80
CA PRO A 219 15.12 -13.13 13.54
C PRO A 219 15.27 -12.85 12.04
N VAL A 220 15.82 -11.67 11.73
CA VAL A 220 16.23 -11.29 10.39
C VAL A 220 17.71 -11.58 10.22
N GLU A 221 18.07 -12.22 9.12
CA GLU A 221 19.46 -12.48 8.79
C GLU A 221 20.12 -11.20 8.29
N ALA A 222 21.26 -10.85 8.90
CA ALA A 222 22.04 -9.71 8.46
C ALA A 222 22.72 -10.02 7.12
N VAL A 223 22.49 -9.19 6.13
CA VAL A 223 23.10 -9.30 4.79
C VAL A 223 23.82 -8.01 4.43
N PRO A 224 24.85 -8.05 3.57
CA PRO A 224 25.43 -6.84 3.02
C PRO A 224 24.38 -6.05 2.23
N GLU A 225 24.17 -4.81 2.61
CA GLU A 225 23.18 -3.94 2.00
C GLU A 225 23.79 -3.06 0.91
N ALA A 226 23.21 -3.08 -0.28
CA ALA A 226 23.51 -2.11 -1.34
C ALA A 226 22.49 -0.97 -1.36
N SER A 227 21.22 -1.27 -1.07
CA SER A 227 20.14 -0.29 -0.93
C SER A 227 18.97 -0.91 -0.18
N THR A 228 18.42 -0.19 0.80
CA THR A 228 17.20 -0.62 1.53
C THR A 228 15.90 -0.19 0.86
N LEU A 229 15.99 0.46 -0.32
CA LEU A 229 14.82 0.94 -1.05
C LEU A 229 13.97 -0.22 -1.56
N GLY A 230 12.69 -0.24 -1.17
CA GLY A 230 11.74 -1.27 -1.59
C GLY A 230 11.83 -2.58 -0.81
N ALA A 231 12.65 -2.67 0.25
CA ALA A 231 12.72 -3.87 1.09
C ALA A 231 11.36 -4.23 1.72
N GLY A 232 10.62 -3.22 2.20
CA GLY A 232 9.26 -3.41 2.70
C GLY A 232 8.33 -3.95 1.62
N ASP A 233 8.36 -3.35 0.43
CA ASP A 233 7.51 -3.77 -0.70
C ASP A 233 7.84 -5.21 -1.11
N ALA A 234 9.11 -5.59 -1.13
CA ALA A 234 9.56 -6.96 -1.41
C ALA A 234 9.06 -7.94 -0.33
N PHE A 235 9.12 -7.55 0.96
CA PHE A 235 8.58 -8.34 2.06
C PHE A 235 7.08 -8.54 1.91
N HIS A 236 6.29 -7.48 1.72
CA HIS A 236 4.84 -7.55 1.60
C HIS A 236 4.40 -8.39 0.39
N GLY A 237 5.06 -8.20 -0.75
CA GLY A 237 4.81 -8.97 -1.96
C GLY A 237 5.11 -10.47 -1.77
N ALA A 238 6.25 -10.80 -1.17
CA ALA A 238 6.66 -12.18 -0.89
C ALA A 238 5.74 -12.83 0.15
N PHE A 239 5.38 -12.12 1.22
CA PHE A 239 4.45 -12.59 2.24
C PHE A 239 3.07 -12.92 1.64
N THR A 240 2.54 -12.02 0.81
CA THR A 240 1.25 -12.22 0.12
C THR A 240 1.30 -13.41 -0.83
N TRP A 241 2.39 -13.55 -1.58
CA TRP A 241 2.59 -14.67 -2.50
C TRP A 241 2.70 -16.01 -1.75
N ALA A 242 3.41 -16.02 -0.62
CA ALA A 242 3.60 -17.22 0.19
C ALA A 242 2.29 -17.69 0.83
N ILE A 243 1.47 -16.76 1.33
CA ILE A 243 0.18 -17.09 1.95
C ILE A 243 -0.84 -17.61 0.93
N GLU A 244 -0.81 -17.09 -0.28
CA GLU A 244 -1.66 -17.57 -1.39
C GLU A 244 -1.36 -19.03 -1.73
N ARG A 245 -0.11 -19.46 -1.61
CA ARG A 245 0.36 -20.81 -1.98
C ARG A 245 0.41 -21.79 -0.83
N GLY A 246 0.90 -21.38 0.32
CA GLY A 246 1.14 -22.21 1.49
C GLY A 246 0.04 -22.14 2.55
N GLY A 247 -0.87 -21.19 2.42
CA GLY A 247 -1.87 -20.90 3.45
C GLY A 247 -1.29 -20.07 4.60
N ASP A 248 -2.05 -19.97 5.67
CA ASP A 248 -1.82 -19.06 6.80
C ASP A 248 -1.55 -19.75 8.15
N SER A 249 -1.29 -21.04 8.12
CA SER A 249 -1.10 -21.85 9.33
C SER A 249 0.28 -21.76 9.98
N ASP A 250 1.30 -21.30 9.23
CA ASP A 250 2.69 -21.15 9.70
C ASP A 250 3.18 -19.70 9.57
N PRO A 251 2.86 -18.80 10.51
CA PRO A 251 3.29 -17.42 10.45
C PRO A 251 4.82 -17.25 10.45
N GLU A 252 5.55 -18.13 11.14
CA GLU A 252 7.01 -18.06 11.17
C GLU A 252 7.63 -18.42 9.82
N GLY A 253 7.14 -19.44 9.14
CA GLY A 253 7.56 -19.83 7.81
C GLY A 253 7.29 -18.71 6.81
N LEU A 254 6.09 -18.12 6.82
CA LEU A 254 5.72 -16.97 6.00
C LEU A 254 6.68 -15.80 6.21
N ILE A 255 6.98 -15.46 7.47
CA ILE A 255 7.88 -14.34 7.81
C ILE A 255 9.32 -14.66 7.39
N ARG A 256 9.82 -15.88 7.61
CA ARG A 256 11.17 -16.28 7.17
C ARG A 256 11.32 -16.16 5.66
N PHE A 257 10.35 -16.66 4.90
CA PHE A 257 10.37 -16.55 3.45
C PHE A 257 10.36 -15.10 2.98
N ALA A 258 9.44 -14.28 3.51
CA ALA A 258 9.33 -12.86 3.14
C ALA A 258 10.61 -12.09 3.51
N SER A 259 11.20 -12.37 4.69
CA SER A 259 12.47 -11.77 5.11
C SER A 259 13.63 -12.18 4.19
N ALA A 260 13.70 -13.43 3.77
CA ALA A 260 14.72 -13.90 2.84
C ALA A 260 14.60 -13.22 1.46
N VAL A 261 13.39 -13.03 0.95
CA VAL A 261 13.18 -12.27 -0.31
C VAL A 261 13.57 -10.80 -0.14
N ALA A 262 13.20 -10.18 0.98
CA ALA A 262 13.61 -8.81 1.29
C ALA A 262 15.15 -8.69 1.40
N ALA A 263 15.84 -9.68 2.00
CA ALA A 263 17.29 -9.73 2.05
C ALA A 263 17.94 -9.79 0.65
N VAL A 264 17.36 -10.59 -0.27
CA VAL A 264 17.79 -10.59 -1.67
C VAL A 264 17.57 -9.22 -2.31
N SER A 265 16.46 -8.54 -2.00
CA SER A 265 16.17 -7.23 -2.61
C SER A 265 17.16 -6.15 -2.21
N VAL A 266 17.65 -6.13 -0.97
CA VAL A 266 18.62 -5.14 -0.48
C VAL A 266 20.05 -5.43 -0.90
N SER A 267 20.34 -6.61 -1.42
CA SER A 267 21.69 -7.02 -1.85
C SER A 267 22.17 -6.35 -3.14
N SER A 268 21.28 -5.67 -3.86
CA SER A 268 21.61 -4.94 -5.10
C SER A 268 21.07 -3.51 -5.06
N PHE A 269 21.75 -2.61 -5.80
CA PHE A 269 21.28 -1.24 -5.93
C PHE A 269 20.04 -1.14 -6.82
N GLY A 270 19.04 -0.37 -6.36
CA GLY A 270 17.81 -0.13 -7.09
C GLY A 270 16.75 -1.22 -6.88
N THR A 271 15.53 -0.95 -7.35
CA THR A 271 14.34 -1.74 -7.00
C THR A 271 14.03 -2.89 -7.95
N ARG A 272 14.85 -3.16 -8.98
CA ARG A 272 14.56 -4.14 -10.03
C ARG A 272 15.65 -5.20 -10.26
N GLN A 273 16.93 -4.92 -9.98
CA GLN A 273 18.01 -5.84 -10.29
C GLN A 273 17.88 -7.21 -9.60
N TRP A 274 17.41 -7.22 -8.37
CA TRP A 274 17.24 -8.42 -7.56
C TRP A 274 16.22 -9.41 -8.14
N LEU A 275 15.27 -8.96 -8.99
CA LEU A 275 14.28 -9.84 -9.65
C LEU A 275 14.93 -10.90 -10.55
N ALA A 276 16.13 -10.65 -11.07
CA ALA A 276 16.89 -11.59 -11.87
C ALA A 276 17.88 -12.44 -11.04
N SER A 277 17.89 -12.30 -9.71
CA SER A 277 18.83 -13.01 -8.83
C SER A 277 18.56 -14.52 -8.84
N PRO A 278 19.58 -15.37 -9.03
CA PRO A 278 19.45 -16.81 -8.82
C PRO A 278 18.94 -17.18 -7.44
N SER A 279 19.35 -16.45 -6.40
CA SER A 279 18.90 -16.69 -5.01
C SER A 279 17.40 -16.50 -4.85
N LEU A 280 16.78 -15.54 -5.54
CA LEU A 280 15.33 -15.41 -5.56
C LEU A 280 14.66 -16.66 -6.15
N LEU A 281 15.19 -17.16 -7.28
CA LEU A 281 14.65 -18.35 -7.93
C LEU A 281 14.76 -19.60 -7.04
N GLU A 282 15.84 -19.73 -6.28
CA GLU A 282 16.03 -20.82 -5.32
C GLU A 282 15.01 -20.72 -4.18
N LEU A 283 14.82 -19.53 -3.60
CA LEU A 283 13.81 -19.31 -2.56
C LEU A 283 12.40 -19.67 -3.03
N VAL A 284 12.02 -19.20 -4.22
CA VAL A 284 10.68 -19.46 -4.80
C VAL A 284 10.47 -20.94 -5.11
N ARG A 285 11.52 -21.69 -5.49
CA ARG A 285 11.43 -23.14 -5.75
C ARG A 285 11.40 -23.98 -4.47
N GLY A 286 11.97 -23.45 -3.40
CA GLY A 286 12.05 -24.13 -2.10
C GLY A 286 10.80 -23.93 -1.23
N TRP A 287 9.95 -22.98 -1.58
CA TRP A 287 8.66 -22.73 -0.93
C TRP A 287 7.57 -23.66 -1.46
#